data_52d661308ae832e4cc926c51905b3ccf
#
_entry.id   52d661308ae832e4cc926c51905b3ccf
#
_cell.length_a   1.000
_cell.length_b   1.000
_cell.length_c   1.000
_cell.angle_alpha   90.00
_cell.angle_beta   90.00
_cell.angle_gamma   90.00
#
_symmetry.space_group_name_H-M   'P 1'
#
loop_
_entity.id
_entity.type
_entity.pdbx_description
1 polymer ?
#
loop_
_entity_poly.entity_id
_entity_poly.type
_entity_poly.pdbx_seq_one_letter_code
_entity_poly.pdbx_strand_id
1 'polypeptide(L)'
;MDVTQERLSTGKKVNSALDNPSSFYTAQSLTNRANDLSSLLDSMGQGVQTIKAADEAITSITALVQQAKAVTNQARDISVSAVESSGTFTNMTIAQGLNFKIEGAATDVRVGIEKAEAETITIDALAQKIETELNKATDTSGAVIGGFEVRVNADKTGFKIYSGTNKEVSVTTNNSDIPFFGLTFSGTASGAERAQYQERYNDILTQIDQLSKDAGYKGVNLLGGTDQSLTVVFNEDRSSSITIKGVDGSTAGLGLAQATSWGNLASIETSLDEVDAAITKLRSMSSEFGNNYSVVQTREEFTENLINVLEEGSD
;
A
#
# COMPACT_ATOMS: atom_id res chain seq x y z
N MET A 1 42.57 -62.26 5.21
CA MET A 1 42.40 -61.42 3.97
C MET A 1 40.95 -60.86 3.88
N ASP A 2 39.93 -61.53 4.39
CA ASP A 2 38.57 -61.07 4.27
C ASP A 2 38.24 -59.75 4.96
N VAL A 3 38.73 -59.57 6.23
CA VAL A 3 38.44 -58.32 7.01
C VAL A 3 39.07 -57.08 6.37
N THR A 4 40.24 -57.22 5.74
CA THR A 4 40.89 -56.11 5.04
C THR A 4 40.21 -55.76 3.73
N GLN A 5 39.70 -56.77 3.02
CA GLN A 5 38.91 -56.55 1.80
C GLN A 5 37.54 -55.94 2.09
N GLU A 6 36.92 -56.36 3.20
CA GLU A 6 35.62 -55.80 3.65
C GLU A 6 35.78 -54.33 4.07
N ARG A 7 36.83 -53.95 4.80
CA ARG A 7 37.15 -52.58 5.16
C ARG A 7 37.45 -51.73 3.92
N LEU A 8 38.13 -52.31 2.93
CA LEU A 8 38.43 -51.58 1.68
C LEU A 8 37.19 -51.40 0.82
N SER A 9 36.28 -52.36 0.85
CA SER A 9 35.01 -52.29 0.11
C SER A 9 33.97 -51.39 0.75
N THR A 10 33.90 -51.32 2.07
CA THR A 10 32.90 -50.53 2.80
C THR A 10 33.40 -49.15 3.17
N GLY A 11 34.73 -48.89 3.11
CA GLY A 11 35.34 -47.65 3.58
C GLY A 11 35.36 -47.51 5.10
N LYS A 12 34.78 -48.48 5.85
CA LYS A 12 34.60 -48.40 7.30
C LYS A 12 35.64 -49.18 8.07
N LYS A 13 36.13 -48.58 9.16
CA LYS A 13 37.12 -49.19 10.05
C LYS A 13 36.52 -50.33 10.85
N VAL A 14 35.23 -50.27 11.20
CA VAL A 14 34.48 -51.29 11.98
C VAL A 14 33.18 -51.57 11.27
N ASN A 15 32.99 -52.79 10.76
CA ASN A 15 31.83 -53.21 9.97
C ASN A 15 30.76 -53.91 10.82
N SER A 16 31.12 -54.46 11.97
CA SER A 16 30.17 -55.18 12.82
C SER A 16 30.40 -54.91 14.32
N ALA A 17 29.33 -55.06 15.13
CA ALA A 17 29.43 -54.97 16.58
C ALA A 17 30.33 -56.07 17.21
N LEU A 18 30.65 -57.14 16.45
CA LEU A 18 31.52 -58.23 16.89
C LEU A 18 32.97 -57.87 16.79
N ASP A 19 33.35 -56.92 15.87
CA ASP A 19 34.73 -56.50 15.72
C ASP A 19 35.18 -55.55 16.83
N ASN A 20 34.37 -54.56 17.14
CA ASN A 20 34.55 -53.62 18.25
C ASN A 20 33.21 -52.99 18.63
N PRO A 21 32.55 -53.49 19.67
CA PRO A 21 31.20 -53.01 20.07
C PRO A 21 31.20 -51.51 20.39
N SER A 22 32.20 -50.99 21.09
CA SER A 22 32.25 -49.59 21.49
C SER A 22 32.35 -48.64 20.28
N SER A 23 33.27 -48.92 19.35
CA SER A 23 33.43 -48.13 18.13
C SER A 23 32.22 -48.26 17.21
N PHE A 24 31.64 -49.46 17.08
CA PHE A 24 30.45 -49.70 16.28
C PHE A 24 29.24 -48.84 16.73
N TYR A 25 28.94 -48.88 18.06
CA TYR A 25 27.82 -48.10 18.59
C TYR A 25 28.09 -46.59 18.55
N THR A 26 29.32 -46.14 18.64
CA THR A 26 29.69 -44.73 18.46
C THR A 26 29.44 -44.31 17.01
N ALA A 27 29.95 -45.06 16.04
CA ALA A 27 29.76 -44.79 14.61
C ALA A 27 28.25 -44.77 14.27
N GLN A 28 27.48 -45.77 14.77
CA GLN A 28 26.02 -45.83 14.60
C GLN A 28 25.32 -44.57 15.17
N SER A 29 25.75 -44.11 16.34
CA SER A 29 25.19 -42.89 16.95
C SER A 29 25.51 -41.64 16.13
N LEU A 30 26.73 -41.53 15.61
CA LEU A 30 27.12 -40.39 14.72
C LEU A 30 26.33 -40.40 13.41
N THR A 31 26.18 -41.58 12.79
CA THR A 31 25.37 -41.73 11.56
C THR A 31 23.90 -41.40 11.81
N ASN A 32 23.30 -41.86 12.91
CA ASN A 32 21.91 -41.48 13.22
C ASN A 32 21.76 -40.00 13.40
N ARG A 33 22.68 -39.34 14.10
CA ARG A 33 22.69 -37.91 14.31
C ARG A 33 22.88 -37.13 12.99
N ALA A 34 23.76 -37.59 12.11
CA ALA A 34 23.93 -37.02 10.78
C ALA A 34 22.63 -37.09 9.95
N ASN A 35 21.93 -38.23 9.99
CA ASN A 35 20.64 -38.39 9.32
C ASN A 35 19.54 -37.45 9.87
N ASP A 36 19.48 -37.31 11.22
CA ASP A 36 18.52 -36.41 11.86
C ASP A 36 18.79 -34.97 11.47
N LEU A 37 20.06 -34.55 11.45
CA LEU A 37 20.47 -33.22 11.00
C LEU A 37 20.22 -33.00 9.50
N SER A 38 20.38 -34.01 8.65
CA SER A 38 20.05 -33.93 7.22
C SER A 38 18.56 -33.65 7.00
N SER A 39 17.69 -34.29 7.77
CA SER A 39 16.25 -34.00 7.73
C SER A 39 15.91 -32.56 8.18
N LEU A 40 16.66 -32.02 9.16
CA LEU A 40 16.53 -30.64 9.60
C LEU A 40 17.05 -29.66 8.53
N LEU A 41 18.15 -30.01 7.85
CA LEU A 41 18.69 -29.23 6.75
C LEU A 41 17.66 -29.01 5.64
N ASP A 42 16.93 -30.05 5.25
CA ASP A 42 15.82 -29.95 4.29
C ASP A 42 14.72 -29.00 4.79
N SER A 43 14.41 -29.02 6.08
CA SER A 43 13.44 -28.12 6.70
C SER A 43 13.93 -26.68 6.72
N MET A 44 15.24 -26.45 6.99
CA MET A 44 15.87 -25.12 6.92
C MET A 44 15.83 -24.57 5.49
N GLY A 45 16.15 -25.40 4.48
CA GLY A 45 16.06 -25.02 3.06
C GLY A 45 14.65 -24.61 2.66
N GLN A 46 13.61 -25.29 3.17
CA GLN A 46 12.21 -24.85 2.96
C GLN A 46 11.92 -23.53 3.64
N GLY A 47 12.45 -23.31 4.85
CA GLY A 47 12.37 -22.02 5.54
C GLY A 47 13.01 -20.89 4.75
N VAL A 48 14.20 -21.13 4.21
CA VAL A 48 14.90 -20.20 3.31
C VAL A 48 14.05 -19.82 2.09
N GLN A 49 13.42 -20.81 1.43
CA GLN A 49 12.53 -20.55 0.29
C GLN A 49 11.29 -19.74 0.67
N THR A 50 10.73 -19.97 1.85
CA THR A 50 9.59 -19.21 2.37
C THR A 50 9.97 -17.73 2.59
N ILE A 51 11.14 -17.47 3.18
CA ILE A 51 11.63 -16.10 3.40
C ILE A 51 11.91 -15.41 2.06
N LYS A 52 12.54 -16.13 1.11
CA LYS A 52 12.77 -15.59 -0.25
C LYS A 52 11.48 -15.23 -0.96
N ALA A 53 10.45 -16.05 -0.87
CA ALA A 53 9.15 -15.77 -1.46
C ALA A 53 8.53 -14.48 -0.87
N ALA A 54 8.67 -14.27 0.44
CA ALA A 54 8.21 -13.05 1.08
C ALA A 54 9.02 -11.80 0.64
N ASP A 55 10.34 -11.90 0.54
CA ASP A 55 11.20 -10.79 0.11
C ASP A 55 10.97 -10.41 -1.36
N GLU A 56 10.78 -11.39 -2.24
CA GLU A 56 10.43 -11.15 -3.65
C GLU A 56 9.08 -10.46 -3.78
N ALA A 57 8.10 -10.87 -2.96
CA ALA A 57 6.81 -10.22 -2.92
C ALA A 57 6.90 -8.78 -2.39
N ILE A 58 7.71 -8.51 -1.35
CA ILE A 58 7.97 -7.15 -0.86
C ILE A 58 8.61 -6.30 -1.96
N THR A 59 9.55 -6.85 -2.71
CA THR A 59 10.18 -6.15 -3.84
C THR A 59 9.16 -5.78 -4.90
N SER A 60 8.28 -6.71 -5.25
CA SER A 60 7.21 -6.50 -6.23
C SER A 60 6.17 -5.49 -5.72
N ILE A 61 5.75 -5.58 -4.45
CA ILE A 61 4.87 -4.59 -3.81
C ILE A 61 5.53 -3.21 -3.79
N THR A 62 6.83 -3.13 -3.51
CA THR A 62 7.58 -1.86 -3.53
C THR A 62 7.54 -1.21 -4.92
N ALA A 63 7.65 -2.00 -5.99
CA ALA A 63 7.52 -1.50 -7.35
C ALA A 63 6.11 -0.97 -7.64
N LEU A 64 5.05 -1.66 -7.19
CA LEU A 64 3.67 -1.18 -7.31
C LEU A 64 3.43 0.10 -6.51
N VAL A 65 3.96 0.21 -5.28
CA VAL A 65 3.85 1.43 -4.47
C VAL A 65 4.60 2.60 -5.10
N GLN A 66 5.76 2.35 -5.73
CA GLN A 66 6.46 3.38 -6.51
C GLN A 66 5.66 3.81 -7.75
N GLN A 67 4.97 2.88 -8.41
CA GLN A 67 4.06 3.20 -9.49
C GLN A 67 2.86 4.01 -9.00
N ALA A 68 2.28 3.67 -7.85
CA ALA A 68 1.25 4.46 -7.19
C ALA A 68 1.73 5.89 -6.91
N LYS A 69 2.96 6.05 -6.42
CA LYS A 69 3.59 7.37 -6.23
C LYS A 69 3.69 8.17 -7.54
N ALA A 70 4.11 7.53 -8.62
CA ALA A 70 4.20 8.19 -9.93
C ALA A 70 2.83 8.66 -10.43
N VAL A 71 1.78 7.82 -10.28
CA VAL A 71 0.40 8.15 -10.63
C VAL A 71 -0.11 9.32 -9.78
N THR A 72 0.16 9.33 -8.48
CA THR A 72 -0.23 10.42 -7.57
C THR A 72 0.46 11.74 -7.94
N ASN A 73 1.75 11.71 -8.27
CA ASN A 73 2.47 12.90 -8.75
C ASN A 73 1.90 13.41 -10.08
N GLN A 74 1.58 12.52 -11.02
CA GLN A 74 0.95 12.91 -12.28
C GLN A 74 -0.41 13.57 -12.04
N ALA A 75 -1.23 13.02 -11.14
CA ALA A 75 -2.51 13.62 -10.76
C ALA A 75 -2.34 15.02 -10.13
N ARG A 76 -1.29 15.21 -9.32
CA ARG A 76 -0.96 16.50 -8.69
C ARG A 76 -0.61 17.55 -9.74
N ASP A 77 0.14 17.17 -10.76
CA ASP A 77 0.66 18.08 -11.77
C ASP A 77 -0.38 18.45 -12.84
N ILE A 78 -1.55 17.81 -12.85
CA ILE A 78 -2.65 18.13 -13.76
C ILE A 78 -3.28 19.48 -13.38
N SER A 79 -3.36 20.36 -14.35
CA SER A 79 -4.16 21.57 -14.27
C SER A 79 -5.64 21.21 -14.41
N VAL A 80 -6.42 21.36 -13.35
CA VAL A 80 -7.88 21.24 -13.45
C VAL A 80 -8.46 22.55 -13.98
N SER A 81 -9.41 22.44 -14.91
CA SER A 81 -10.21 23.57 -15.32
C SER A 81 -11.09 24.04 -14.15
N ALA A 82 -11.31 25.32 -14.05
CA ALA A 82 -12.13 25.94 -13.01
C ALA A 82 -13.18 26.84 -13.60
N VAL A 83 -14.30 27.00 -12.90
CA VAL A 83 -15.17 28.14 -13.10
C VAL A 83 -14.51 29.33 -12.42
N GLU A 84 -14.19 30.36 -13.16
CA GLU A 84 -13.53 31.56 -12.65
C GLU A 84 -14.54 32.69 -12.50
N SER A 85 -14.49 33.39 -11.37
CA SER A 85 -15.16 34.69 -11.23
C SER A 85 -14.22 35.81 -11.62
N SER A 86 -14.75 36.80 -12.31
CA SER A 86 -14.08 38.06 -12.66
C SER A 86 -14.95 39.25 -12.23
N GLY A 87 -14.32 40.38 -11.93
CA GLY A 87 -14.99 41.58 -11.40
C GLY A 87 -14.46 41.92 -10.00
N THR A 88 -15.11 42.87 -9.33
CA THR A 88 -14.78 43.23 -7.97
C THR A 88 -15.91 42.83 -7.04
N PHE A 89 -15.60 42.05 -6.02
CA PHE A 89 -16.57 41.65 -5.00
C PHE A 89 -17.11 42.88 -4.28
N THR A 90 -18.43 43.01 -4.27
CA THR A 90 -19.14 44.11 -3.59
C THR A 90 -20.40 43.57 -2.91
N ASN A 91 -20.64 44.03 -1.67
CA ASN A 91 -21.87 43.69 -0.96
C ASN A 91 -23.09 44.28 -1.66
N MET A 92 -24.22 43.62 -1.58
CA MET A 92 -25.45 43.99 -2.25
C MET A 92 -26.55 44.30 -1.26
N THR A 93 -27.43 45.23 -1.61
CA THR A 93 -28.59 45.62 -0.76
C THR A 93 -29.82 44.81 -1.06
N ILE A 94 -29.76 43.81 -1.92
CA ILE A 94 -30.84 42.93 -2.32
C ILE A 94 -30.40 41.47 -2.16
N ALA A 95 -31.38 40.56 -1.95
CA ALA A 95 -31.11 39.14 -1.95
C ALA A 95 -30.50 38.70 -3.27
N GLN A 96 -29.50 37.84 -3.20
CA GLN A 96 -28.75 37.33 -4.35
C GLN A 96 -28.95 35.82 -4.51
N GLY A 97 -28.85 35.31 -5.72
CA GLY A 97 -28.91 33.88 -5.99
C GLY A 97 -28.03 33.50 -7.18
N LEU A 98 -27.31 32.43 -7.03
CA LEU A 98 -26.46 31.85 -8.07
C LEU A 98 -26.85 30.39 -8.26
N ASN A 99 -27.04 29.96 -9.49
CA ASN A 99 -27.34 28.58 -9.83
C ASN A 99 -26.12 27.93 -10.48
N PHE A 100 -25.87 26.73 -10.05
CA PHE A 100 -24.83 25.86 -10.60
C PHE A 100 -25.51 24.65 -11.26
N LYS A 101 -25.10 24.37 -12.48
CA LYS A 101 -25.44 23.14 -13.17
C LYS A 101 -24.29 22.16 -12.99
N ILE A 102 -24.58 21.01 -12.36
CA ILE A 102 -23.64 19.92 -12.18
C ILE A 102 -24.05 18.77 -13.08
N GLU A 103 -23.12 18.24 -13.86
CA GLU A 103 -23.40 17.09 -14.73
C GLU A 103 -23.88 15.87 -13.90
N GLY A 104 -25.04 15.32 -14.26
CA GLY A 104 -25.62 14.17 -13.58
C GLY A 104 -26.32 14.48 -12.25
N ALA A 105 -26.38 15.74 -11.82
CA ALA A 105 -27.18 16.11 -10.66
C ALA A 105 -28.69 16.00 -10.94
N ALA A 106 -29.45 15.62 -9.93
CA ALA A 106 -30.90 15.52 -10.02
C ALA A 106 -31.59 16.88 -10.27
N THR A 107 -30.98 17.95 -9.71
CA THR A 107 -31.43 19.35 -9.85
C THR A 107 -30.25 20.29 -9.85
N ASP A 108 -30.45 21.48 -10.44
CA ASP A 108 -29.46 22.57 -10.33
C ASP A 108 -29.31 22.98 -8.85
N VAL A 109 -28.04 23.24 -8.44
CA VAL A 109 -27.73 23.71 -7.09
C VAL A 109 -27.91 25.23 -7.03
N ARG A 110 -28.78 25.68 -6.16
CA ARG A 110 -29.02 27.10 -5.93
C ARG A 110 -28.38 27.57 -4.64
N VAL A 111 -27.44 28.49 -4.72
CA VAL A 111 -26.91 29.22 -3.58
C VAL A 111 -27.67 30.53 -3.42
N GLY A 112 -28.54 30.61 -2.41
CA GLY A 112 -29.31 31.82 -2.10
C GLY A 112 -28.68 32.57 -0.92
N ILE A 113 -28.57 33.90 -1.08
CA ILE A 113 -28.09 34.81 -0.03
C ILE A 113 -29.22 35.78 0.28
N GLU A 114 -29.72 35.76 1.50
CA GLU A 114 -30.77 36.67 1.94
C GLU A 114 -30.27 38.12 1.99
N LYS A 115 -31.18 39.10 1.88
CA LYS A 115 -30.81 40.53 1.84
C LYS A 115 -29.92 40.96 2.99
N ALA A 116 -30.27 40.61 4.22
CA ALA A 116 -29.51 40.99 5.41
C ALA A 116 -28.08 40.39 5.44
N GLU A 117 -27.91 39.18 4.91
CA GLU A 117 -26.62 38.52 4.75
C GLU A 117 -25.82 39.15 3.60
N ALA A 118 -26.48 39.51 2.49
CA ALA A 118 -25.87 40.10 1.32
C ALA A 118 -25.21 41.48 1.60
N GLU A 119 -25.68 42.21 2.61
CA GLU A 119 -25.13 43.49 3.03
C GLU A 119 -23.79 43.36 3.81
N THR A 120 -23.52 42.19 4.42
CA THR A 120 -22.40 42.01 5.36
C THR A 120 -21.51 40.82 5.08
N ILE A 121 -21.89 39.94 4.12
CA ILE A 121 -21.13 38.74 3.83
C ILE A 121 -19.73 39.05 3.33
N THR A 122 -18.74 38.30 3.78
CA THR A 122 -17.38 38.37 3.24
C THR A 122 -17.22 37.43 2.08
N ILE A 123 -16.24 37.68 1.19
CA ILE A 123 -15.96 36.80 0.05
C ILE A 123 -15.57 35.40 0.51
N ASP A 124 -14.86 35.26 1.63
CA ASP A 124 -14.47 33.97 2.20
C ASP A 124 -15.70 33.20 2.69
N ALA A 125 -16.66 33.86 3.38
CA ALA A 125 -17.90 33.24 3.81
C ALA A 125 -18.81 32.86 2.64
N LEU A 126 -18.84 33.69 1.58
CA LEU A 126 -19.57 33.39 0.36
C LEU A 126 -18.98 32.14 -0.33
N ALA A 127 -17.66 32.08 -0.48
CA ALA A 127 -16.98 30.92 -1.07
C ALA A 127 -17.27 29.62 -0.29
N GLN A 128 -17.20 29.67 1.05
CA GLN A 128 -17.51 28.52 1.90
C GLN A 128 -18.98 28.11 1.78
N LYS A 129 -19.90 29.04 1.65
CA LYS A 129 -21.33 28.75 1.46
C LYS A 129 -21.56 28.07 0.10
N ILE A 130 -20.94 28.57 -0.97
CA ILE A 130 -21.00 27.97 -2.31
C ILE A 130 -20.45 26.54 -2.25
N GLU A 131 -19.28 26.33 -1.66
CA GLU A 131 -18.66 25.01 -1.52
C GLU A 131 -19.58 24.04 -0.74
N THR A 132 -20.16 24.51 0.35
CA THR A 132 -21.07 23.69 1.17
C THR A 132 -22.30 23.26 0.38
N GLU A 133 -22.92 24.15 -0.38
CA GLU A 133 -24.12 23.81 -1.17
C GLU A 133 -23.78 22.92 -2.38
N LEU A 134 -22.66 23.16 -3.06
CA LEU A 134 -22.20 22.28 -4.15
C LEU A 134 -21.95 20.85 -3.66
N ASN A 135 -21.32 20.69 -2.48
CA ASN A 135 -21.03 19.38 -1.90
C ASN A 135 -22.24 18.65 -1.30
N LYS A 136 -23.41 19.28 -1.26
CA LYS A 136 -24.70 18.65 -0.94
C LYS A 136 -25.45 18.12 -2.18
N ALA A 137 -24.97 18.44 -3.38
CA ALA A 137 -25.62 18.00 -4.62
C ALA A 137 -25.73 16.48 -4.68
N THR A 138 -26.89 15.99 -5.10
CA THR A 138 -27.15 14.57 -5.27
C THR A 138 -27.44 14.23 -6.72
N ASP A 139 -27.09 13.02 -7.12
CA ASP A 139 -27.46 12.46 -8.42
C ASP A 139 -28.93 12.00 -8.42
N THR A 140 -29.39 11.46 -9.55
CA THR A 140 -30.74 10.94 -9.72
C THR A 140 -31.08 9.73 -8.86
N SER A 141 -30.07 9.09 -8.25
CA SER A 141 -30.22 7.98 -7.28
C SER A 141 -30.28 8.45 -5.82
N GLY A 142 -30.01 9.74 -5.59
CA GLY A 142 -29.91 10.34 -4.25
C GLY A 142 -28.51 10.24 -3.62
N ALA A 143 -27.51 9.74 -4.35
CA ALA A 143 -26.14 9.71 -3.87
C ALA A 143 -25.49 11.10 -3.98
N VAL A 144 -24.71 11.50 -2.96
CA VAL A 144 -24.01 12.79 -2.95
C VAL A 144 -22.89 12.76 -3.99
N ILE A 145 -22.87 13.78 -4.87
CA ILE A 145 -21.81 13.93 -5.89
C ILE A 145 -20.52 14.42 -5.22
N GLY A 146 -20.56 15.51 -4.43
CA GLY A 146 -19.44 16.01 -3.64
C GLY A 146 -18.16 16.36 -4.42
N GLY A 147 -17.08 16.65 -3.69
CA GLY A 147 -15.75 16.84 -4.28
C GLY A 147 -15.51 18.19 -4.96
N PHE A 148 -16.31 19.21 -4.66
CA PHE A 148 -16.13 20.58 -5.16
C PHE A 148 -15.33 21.41 -4.14
N GLU A 149 -14.45 22.26 -4.65
CA GLU A 149 -13.62 23.16 -3.86
C GLU A 149 -13.74 24.59 -4.40
N VAL A 150 -13.91 25.56 -3.50
CA VAL A 150 -13.99 26.97 -3.84
C VAL A 150 -12.81 27.74 -3.21
N ARG A 151 -11.94 28.28 -4.02
CA ARG A 151 -10.77 29.05 -3.57
C ARG A 151 -10.92 30.52 -3.87
N VAL A 152 -10.80 31.34 -2.84
CA VAL A 152 -10.75 32.79 -2.97
C VAL A 152 -9.41 33.20 -3.54
N ASN A 153 -9.40 34.17 -4.48
CA ASN A 153 -8.19 34.73 -5.04
C ASN A 153 -7.37 35.44 -3.94
N ALA A 154 -6.04 35.52 -4.13
CA ALA A 154 -5.14 36.13 -3.15
C ALA A 154 -5.46 37.62 -2.88
N ASP A 155 -5.98 38.31 -3.88
CA ASP A 155 -6.42 39.74 -3.79
C ASP A 155 -7.84 39.92 -3.22
N LYS A 156 -8.54 38.80 -2.90
CA LYS A 156 -9.91 38.77 -2.40
C LYS A 156 -10.94 39.49 -3.29
N THR A 157 -10.66 39.58 -4.58
CA THR A 157 -11.57 40.18 -5.54
C THR A 157 -12.55 39.20 -6.13
N GLY A 158 -12.23 37.89 -6.14
CA GLY A 158 -13.03 36.85 -6.74
C GLY A 158 -12.66 35.46 -6.20
N PHE A 159 -13.24 34.42 -6.78
CA PHE A 159 -12.94 33.04 -6.43
C PHE A 159 -12.98 32.12 -7.65
N LYS A 160 -12.38 30.94 -7.49
CA LYS A 160 -12.38 29.86 -8.49
C LYS A 160 -13.05 28.63 -7.90
N ILE A 161 -13.87 27.97 -8.71
CA ILE A 161 -14.53 26.72 -8.33
C ILE A 161 -13.89 25.58 -9.12
N TYR A 162 -13.43 24.58 -8.42
CA TYR A 162 -12.82 23.36 -8.96
C TYR A 162 -13.75 22.18 -8.75
N SER A 163 -13.83 21.30 -9.75
CA SER A 163 -14.47 19.99 -9.60
C SER A 163 -13.41 18.92 -9.43
N GLY A 164 -13.52 18.15 -8.37
CA GLY A 164 -12.66 17.02 -8.11
C GLY A 164 -13.21 15.69 -8.57
N THR A 165 -14.33 15.72 -9.20
CA THR A 165 -14.99 14.55 -9.79
C THR A 165 -14.94 14.63 -11.31
N ASN A 166 -15.31 13.55 -11.99
CA ASN A 166 -15.50 13.54 -13.44
C ASN A 166 -16.75 14.33 -13.89
N LYS A 167 -17.41 15.04 -12.97
CA LYS A 167 -18.62 15.81 -13.24
C LYS A 167 -18.27 17.26 -13.53
N GLU A 168 -18.81 17.78 -14.63
CA GLU A 168 -18.64 19.18 -14.98
C GLU A 168 -19.54 20.07 -14.12
N VAL A 169 -19.01 21.22 -13.72
CA VAL A 169 -19.75 22.30 -13.06
C VAL A 169 -19.70 23.54 -13.94
N SER A 170 -20.83 24.10 -14.20
CA SER A 170 -20.97 25.38 -14.86
C SER A 170 -21.93 26.28 -14.08
N VAL A 171 -21.75 27.59 -14.22
CA VAL A 171 -22.65 28.58 -13.60
C VAL A 171 -23.71 28.99 -14.60
N THR A 172 -24.98 28.85 -14.19
CA THR A 172 -26.12 29.43 -14.92
C THR A 172 -26.66 30.58 -14.09
N THR A 173 -26.45 31.80 -14.54
CA THR A 173 -27.00 32.97 -13.87
C THR A 173 -28.51 33.10 -14.15
N ASN A 174 -29.31 33.19 -13.09
CA ASN A 174 -30.78 33.38 -13.24
C ASN A 174 -31.17 34.79 -13.68
N ASN A 175 -30.25 35.74 -13.72
CA ASN A 175 -30.56 37.09 -14.13
C ASN A 175 -29.34 37.69 -14.89
N SER A 176 -29.49 37.85 -16.19
CA SER A 176 -28.40 38.30 -17.10
C SER A 176 -27.94 39.75 -16.84
N ASP A 177 -28.68 40.50 -16.04
CA ASP A 177 -28.52 41.95 -15.95
C ASP A 177 -27.87 42.41 -14.63
N ILE A 178 -27.74 41.55 -13.60
CA ILE A 178 -27.13 41.90 -12.31
C ILE A 178 -26.02 40.93 -11.98
N PRO A 179 -24.75 41.32 -11.99
CA PRO A 179 -23.66 40.47 -11.54
C PRO A 179 -23.86 40.02 -10.10
N PHE A 180 -23.63 38.73 -9.80
CA PHE A 180 -23.72 38.19 -8.47
C PHE A 180 -22.60 38.75 -7.58
N PHE A 181 -22.91 39.62 -6.66
CA PHE A 181 -21.97 40.42 -5.86
C PHE A 181 -20.91 41.14 -6.70
N GLY A 182 -21.30 41.68 -7.87
CA GLY A 182 -20.36 42.32 -8.80
C GLY A 182 -19.48 41.34 -9.60
N LEU A 183 -19.66 40.03 -9.44
CA LEU A 183 -18.87 39.02 -10.10
C LEU A 183 -19.61 38.42 -11.30
N THR A 184 -18.84 38.21 -12.37
CA THR A 184 -19.25 37.43 -13.55
C THR A 184 -18.49 36.12 -13.56
N PHE A 185 -19.08 35.09 -14.10
CA PHE A 185 -18.51 33.73 -14.07
C PHE A 185 -18.26 33.24 -15.50
N SER A 186 -17.12 32.59 -15.69
CA SER A 186 -16.74 32.00 -16.97
C SER A 186 -16.04 30.65 -16.78
N GLY A 187 -16.10 29.82 -17.81
CA GLY A 187 -15.46 28.51 -17.81
C GLY A 187 -16.32 27.39 -17.21
N THR A 188 -15.79 26.21 -17.26
CA THR A 188 -16.34 24.97 -16.69
C THR A 188 -15.27 24.34 -15.83
N ALA A 189 -15.63 23.87 -14.65
CA ALA A 189 -14.73 23.06 -13.83
C ALA A 189 -14.91 21.58 -14.15
N SER A 190 -13.82 20.88 -14.41
CA SER A 190 -13.83 19.43 -14.64
C SER A 190 -12.58 18.81 -14.02
N GLY A 191 -12.76 17.72 -13.29
CA GLY A 191 -11.70 16.91 -12.72
C GLY A 191 -11.50 15.55 -13.41
N ALA A 192 -12.06 15.37 -14.62
CA ALA A 192 -12.09 14.08 -15.31
C ALA A 192 -10.71 13.43 -15.46
N GLU A 193 -9.66 14.19 -15.76
CA GLU A 193 -8.30 13.65 -15.87
C GLU A 193 -7.76 13.17 -14.53
N ARG A 194 -7.97 13.93 -13.45
CA ARG A 194 -7.56 13.50 -12.09
C ARG A 194 -8.33 12.26 -11.64
N ALA A 195 -9.60 12.15 -11.98
CA ALA A 195 -10.42 10.97 -11.69
C ALA A 195 -9.87 9.71 -12.35
N GLN A 196 -9.35 9.78 -13.58
CA GLN A 196 -8.69 8.65 -14.23
C GLN A 196 -7.41 8.20 -13.51
N TYR A 197 -6.61 9.14 -12.99
CA TYR A 197 -5.44 8.79 -12.19
C TYR A 197 -5.81 8.22 -10.83
N GLN A 198 -6.88 8.72 -10.22
CA GLN A 198 -7.44 8.16 -8.99
C GLN A 198 -7.86 6.70 -9.18
N GLU A 199 -8.56 6.38 -10.26
CA GLU A 199 -8.95 5.01 -10.60
C GLU A 199 -7.71 4.12 -10.78
N ARG A 200 -6.71 4.56 -11.54
CA ARG A 200 -5.44 3.82 -11.70
C ARG A 200 -4.72 3.60 -10.37
N TYR A 201 -4.72 4.58 -9.48
CA TYR A 201 -4.17 4.44 -8.14
C TYR A 201 -4.90 3.34 -7.36
N ASN A 202 -6.22 3.36 -7.35
CA ASN A 202 -7.04 2.36 -6.67
C ASN A 202 -6.86 0.95 -7.26
N ASP A 203 -6.69 0.84 -8.58
CA ASP A 203 -6.35 -0.42 -9.25
C ASP A 203 -5.01 -0.97 -8.78
N ILE A 204 -3.99 -0.11 -8.64
CA ILE A 204 -2.68 -0.51 -8.12
C ILE A 204 -2.80 -0.99 -6.67
N LEU A 205 -3.58 -0.32 -5.83
CA LEU A 205 -3.83 -0.76 -4.46
C LEU A 205 -4.48 -2.16 -4.43
N THR A 206 -5.44 -2.40 -5.32
CA THR A 206 -6.06 -3.72 -5.46
C THR A 206 -5.04 -4.81 -5.86
N GLN A 207 -4.10 -4.49 -6.75
CA GLN A 207 -3.02 -5.41 -7.13
C GLN A 207 -2.05 -5.68 -5.97
N ILE A 208 -1.77 -4.68 -5.13
CA ILE A 208 -0.96 -4.86 -3.91
C ILE A 208 -1.64 -5.86 -2.98
N ASP A 209 -2.93 -5.73 -2.74
CA ASP A 209 -3.69 -6.66 -1.89
C ASP A 209 -3.73 -8.09 -2.44
N GLN A 210 -3.82 -8.25 -3.75
CA GLN A 210 -3.75 -9.55 -4.40
C GLN A 210 -2.35 -10.16 -4.24
N LEU A 211 -1.30 -9.41 -4.54
CA LEU A 211 0.07 -9.88 -4.44
C LEU A 211 0.47 -10.23 -3.01
N SER A 212 0.02 -9.46 -2.02
CA SER A 212 0.22 -9.76 -0.60
C SER A 212 -0.41 -11.12 -0.20
N LYS A 213 -1.58 -11.46 -0.76
CA LYS A 213 -2.24 -12.75 -0.53
C LYS A 213 -1.54 -13.91 -1.23
N ASP A 214 -0.97 -13.65 -2.41
CA ASP A 214 -0.33 -14.67 -3.25
C ASP A 214 1.12 -14.97 -2.84
N ALA A 215 1.70 -14.21 -1.90
CA ALA A 215 3.10 -14.30 -1.46
C ALA A 215 3.42 -15.57 -0.64
N GLY A 216 2.54 -16.57 -0.63
CA GLY A 216 2.69 -17.80 0.18
C GLY A 216 3.58 -18.84 -0.48
N TYR A 217 4.37 -19.53 0.33
CA TYR A 217 5.11 -20.73 -0.05
C TYR A 217 4.68 -21.93 0.83
N LYS A 218 4.24 -23.04 0.21
CA LYS A 218 3.79 -24.26 0.91
C LYS A 218 2.79 -24.02 2.05
N GLY A 219 1.86 -23.07 1.88
CA GLY A 219 0.82 -22.76 2.84
C GLY A 219 1.22 -21.77 3.94
N VAL A 220 2.45 -21.28 3.94
CA VAL A 220 2.91 -20.19 4.82
C VAL A 220 3.04 -18.90 4.01
N ASN A 221 2.34 -17.86 4.43
CA ASN A 221 2.42 -16.53 3.84
C ASN A 221 2.88 -15.52 4.89
N LEU A 222 4.15 -15.13 4.86
CA LEU A 222 4.72 -14.17 5.80
C LEU A 222 4.27 -12.72 5.57
N LEU A 223 3.54 -12.43 4.48
CA LEU A 223 2.90 -11.13 4.25
C LEU A 223 1.40 -11.13 4.57
N GLY A 224 0.86 -12.27 5.03
CA GLY A 224 -0.57 -12.45 5.32
C GLY A 224 -1.02 -11.93 6.68
N GLY A 225 -0.15 -11.24 7.43
CA GLY A 225 -0.47 -10.67 8.73
C GLY A 225 0.38 -11.22 9.88
N THR A 226 0.26 -10.60 11.04
CA THR A 226 1.05 -10.91 12.25
C THR A 226 0.69 -12.25 12.89
N ASP A 227 -0.43 -12.85 12.52
CA ASP A 227 -0.86 -14.19 12.99
C ASP A 227 -0.11 -15.33 12.29
N GLN A 228 0.58 -14.99 11.17
CA GLN A 228 1.42 -15.93 10.45
C GLN A 228 2.83 -15.95 11.05
N SER A 229 3.43 -17.13 11.09
CA SER A 229 4.82 -17.25 11.52
C SER A 229 5.47 -18.47 10.89
N LEU A 230 6.79 -18.37 10.70
CA LEU A 230 7.64 -19.47 10.26
C LEU A 230 8.61 -19.81 11.41
N THR A 231 8.56 -21.03 11.91
CA THR A 231 9.53 -21.52 12.88
C THR A 231 10.52 -22.45 12.19
N VAL A 232 11.79 -22.09 12.18
CA VAL A 232 12.90 -22.90 11.66
C VAL A 232 13.66 -23.47 12.85
N VAL A 233 13.78 -24.81 12.92
CA VAL A 233 14.50 -25.55 13.97
C VAL A 233 15.88 -25.88 13.47
N PHE A 234 16.90 -25.75 14.34
CA PHE A 234 18.31 -25.89 13.99
C PHE A 234 19.01 -27.12 14.55
N ASN A 235 18.37 -27.81 15.49
CA ASN A 235 18.96 -29.00 16.14
C ASN A 235 17.92 -30.09 16.39
N GLU A 236 18.41 -31.30 16.57
CA GLU A 236 17.62 -32.52 16.70
C GLU A 236 16.71 -32.55 17.95
N ASP A 237 17.13 -31.91 19.04
CA ASP A 237 16.36 -31.82 20.29
C ASP A 237 15.36 -30.64 20.32
N ARG A 238 15.33 -29.82 19.24
CA ARG A 238 14.48 -28.65 19.07
C ARG A 238 14.68 -27.53 20.09
N SER A 239 15.80 -27.55 20.81
CA SER A 239 16.14 -26.51 21.78
C SER A 239 16.63 -25.20 21.11
N SER A 240 17.05 -25.29 19.85
CA SER A 240 17.51 -24.16 19.05
C SER A 240 16.60 -23.94 17.84
N SER A 241 15.94 -22.80 17.79
CA SER A 241 15.05 -22.41 16.70
C SER A 241 14.99 -20.90 16.54
N ILE A 242 14.57 -20.43 15.37
CA ILE A 242 14.18 -19.06 15.14
C ILE A 242 12.71 -19.04 14.71
N THR A 243 11.96 -18.09 15.26
CA THR A 243 10.57 -17.83 14.82
C THR A 243 10.52 -16.48 14.14
N ILE A 244 10.23 -16.50 12.85
CA ILE A 244 10.06 -15.32 11.99
C ILE A 244 8.57 -15.01 11.96
N LYS A 245 8.21 -13.85 12.45
CA LYS A 245 6.82 -13.38 12.46
C LYS A 245 6.45 -12.84 11.08
N GLY A 246 5.23 -13.13 10.66
CA GLY A 246 4.65 -12.50 9.50
C GLY A 246 4.36 -11.02 9.74
N VAL A 247 4.25 -10.29 8.65
CA VAL A 247 3.88 -8.87 8.60
C VAL A 247 2.63 -8.72 7.72
N ASP A 248 1.90 -7.64 7.91
CA ASP A 248 0.78 -7.32 7.03
C ASP A 248 1.29 -6.50 5.83
N GLY A 249 1.42 -7.18 4.68
CA GLY A 249 1.83 -6.61 3.40
C GLY A 249 0.67 -6.05 2.57
N SER A 250 -0.57 -6.09 3.08
CA SER A 250 -1.74 -5.51 2.43
C SER A 250 -1.70 -3.98 2.44
N THR A 251 -2.58 -3.35 1.65
CA THR A 251 -2.76 -1.89 1.67
C THR A 251 -3.10 -1.38 3.06
N ALA A 252 -3.96 -2.07 3.80
CA ALA A 252 -4.30 -1.75 5.18
C ALA A 252 -3.07 -1.82 6.10
N GLY A 253 -2.30 -2.90 6.00
CA GLY A 253 -1.06 -3.08 6.75
C GLY A 253 0.00 -2.03 6.42
N LEU A 254 0.09 -1.58 5.19
CA LEU A 254 0.99 -0.52 4.74
C LEU A 254 0.50 0.87 5.12
N GLY A 255 -0.80 1.05 5.42
CA GLY A 255 -1.41 2.34 5.72
C GLY A 255 -1.80 3.11 4.46
N LEU A 256 -2.08 2.42 3.35
CA LEU A 256 -2.56 2.97 2.09
C LEU A 256 -4.08 2.92 2.06
N ALA A 257 -4.72 4.05 1.87
CA ALA A 257 -6.16 4.15 1.72
C ALA A 257 -6.56 4.32 0.24
N GLN A 258 -7.71 3.74 -0.14
CA GLN A 258 -8.29 4.03 -1.45
C GLN A 258 -8.66 5.51 -1.54
N ALA A 259 -8.27 6.13 -2.63
CA ALA A 259 -8.63 7.51 -2.90
C ALA A 259 -10.12 7.58 -3.25
N THR A 260 -10.90 8.35 -2.50
CA THR A 260 -12.33 8.57 -2.74
C THR A 260 -12.56 9.79 -3.63
N SER A 261 -11.68 10.79 -3.55
CA SER A 261 -11.73 11.98 -4.40
C SER A 261 -10.37 12.69 -4.45
N TRP A 262 -9.82 12.84 -5.65
CA TRP A 262 -8.62 13.65 -5.92
C TRP A 262 -8.97 15.03 -6.49
N GLY A 263 -10.10 15.56 -6.06
CA GLY A 263 -10.58 16.86 -6.48
C GLY A 263 -9.73 18.02 -6.06
N ASN A 264 -9.14 17.95 -4.90
CA ASN A 264 -8.26 18.98 -4.38
C ASN A 264 -6.83 18.49 -4.21
N LEU A 265 -5.88 19.40 -4.13
CA LEU A 265 -4.47 19.07 -3.93
C LEU A 265 -4.21 18.41 -2.58
N ALA A 266 -4.91 18.80 -1.53
CA ALA A 266 -4.70 18.25 -0.19
C ALA A 266 -5.01 16.75 -0.12
N SER A 267 -6.06 16.28 -0.82
CA SER A 267 -6.36 14.83 -0.91
C SER A 267 -5.26 14.06 -1.63
N ILE A 268 -4.68 14.64 -2.68
CA ILE A 268 -3.57 14.05 -3.43
C ILE A 268 -2.30 14.01 -2.58
N GLU A 269 -2.01 15.09 -1.86
CA GLU A 269 -0.87 15.18 -0.95
C GLU A 269 -0.98 14.16 0.19
N THR A 270 -2.18 13.98 0.77
CA THR A 270 -2.43 12.92 1.75
C THR A 270 -2.10 11.53 1.19
N SER A 271 -2.57 11.21 -0.01
CA SER A 271 -2.25 9.93 -0.66
C SER A 271 -0.74 9.80 -0.94
N LEU A 272 -0.05 10.90 -1.26
CA LEU A 272 1.40 10.91 -1.46
C LEU A 272 2.17 10.62 -0.18
N ASP A 273 1.76 11.23 0.93
CA ASP A 273 2.35 11.00 2.26
C ASP A 273 2.16 9.55 2.72
N GLU A 274 0.97 8.98 2.50
CA GLU A 274 0.68 7.56 2.76
C GLU A 274 1.59 6.63 1.95
N VAL A 275 1.78 6.92 0.66
CA VAL A 275 2.67 6.15 -0.22
C VAL A 275 4.13 6.24 0.24
N ASP A 276 4.62 7.40 0.66
CA ASP A 276 5.99 7.57 1.16
C ASP A 276 6.21 6.85 2.50
N ALA A 277 5.21 6.86 3.37
CA ALA A 277 5.21 6.08 4.60
C ALA A 277 5.23 4.57 4.31
N ALA A 278 4.43 4.11 3.33
CA ALA A 278 4.40 2.71 2.89
C ALA A 278 5.76 2.23 2.33
N ILE A 279 6.44 3.05 1.51
CA ILE A 279 7.79 2.75 1.01
C ILE A 279 8.77 2.57 2.18
N THR A 280 8.70 3.43 3.17
CA THR A 280 9.57 3.35 4.36
C THR A 280 9.31 2.06 5.15
N LYS A 281 8.04 1.70 5.30
CA LYS A 281 7.62 0.48 5.98
C LYS A 281 8.06 -0.78 5.23
N LEU A 282 7.90 -0.82 3.91
CA LEU A 282 8.37 -1.92 3.05
C LEU A 282 9.89 -2.12 3.15
N ARG A 283 10.67 -1.04 3.19
CA ARG A 283 12.13 -1.13 3.41
C ARG A 283 12.49 -1.74 4.76
N SER A 284 11.74 -1.40 5.81
CA SER A 284 11.93 -1.99 7.15
C SER A 284 11.62 -3.49 7.13
N MET A 285 10.52 -3.89 6.49
CA MET A 285 10.12 -5.29 6.35
C MET A 285 11.16 -6.10 5.57
N SER A 286 11.65 -5.59 4.42
CA SER A 286 12.70 -6.25 3.63
C SER A 286 13.99 -6.40 4.43
N SER A 287 14.39 -5.37 5.20
CA SER A 287 15.57 -5.45 6.07
C SER A 287 15.42 -6.54 7.16
N GLU A 288 14.24 -6.66 7.76
CA GLU A 288 13.96 -7.68 8.78
C GLU A 288 14.03 -9.10 8.18
N PHE A 289 13.38 -9.32 7.04
CA PHE A 289 13.45 -10.62 6.35
C PHE A 289 14.85 -10.93 5.84
N GLY A 290 15.60 -9.93 5.34
CA GLY A 290 17.00 -10.10 4.95
C GLY A 290 17.91 -10.52 6.10
N ASN A 291 17.72 -9.95 7.28
CA ASN A 291 18.45 -10.34 8.49
C ASN A 291 18.09 -11.79 8.90
N ASN A 292 16.81 -12.13 8.92
CA ASN A 292 16.35 -13.48 9.25
C ASN A 292 16.85 -14.51 8.24
N TYR A 293 16.82 -14.18 6.95
CA TYR A 293 17.39 -14.99 5.88
C TYR A 293 18.88 -15.30 6.14
N SER A 294 19.68 -14.26 6.44
CA SER A 294 21.12 -14.43 6.71
C SER A 294 21.38 -15.33 7.93
N VAL A 295 20.56 -15.22 8.98
CA VAL A 295 20.70 -16.09 10.17
C VAL A 295 20.39 -17.55 9.81
N VAL A 296 19.29 -17.80 9.08
CA VAL A 296 18.92 -19.18 8.69
C VAL A 296 19.95 -19.77 7.74
N GLN A 297 20.43 -19.02 6.76
CA GLN A 297 21.48 -19.46 5.82
C GLN A 297 22.79 -19.81 6.54
N THR A 298 23.24 -18.96 7.47
CA THR A 298 24.44 -19.26 8.26
C THR A 298 24.28 -20.55 9.09
N ARG A 299 23.07 -20.79 9.61
CA ARG A 299 22.76 -22.02 10.35
C ARG A 299 22.68 -23.25 9.44
N GLU A 300 22.14 -23.10 8.24
CA GLU A 300 22.11 -24.12 7.20
C GLU A 300 23.54 -24.58 6.85
N GLU A 301 24.43 -23.63 6.52
CA GLU A 301 25.86 -23.88 6.23
C GLU A 301 26.59 -24.55 7.41
N PHE A 302 26.32 -24.09 8.65
CA PHE A 302 26.89 -24.71 9.84
C PHE A 302 26.43 -26.17 10.00
N THR A 303 25.15 -26.43 9.78
CA THR A 303 24.56 -27.78 9.92
C THR A 303 25.11 -28.72 8.85
N GLU A 304 25.26 -28.25 7.61
CA GLU A 304 25.88 -29.01 6.51
C GLU A 304 27.32 -29.41 6.87
N ASN A 305 28.13 -28.46 7.36
CA ASN A 305 29.48 -28.72 7.80
C ASN A 305 29.54 -29.71 8.97
N LEU A 306 28.58 -29.62 9.91
CA LEU A 306 28.49 -30.55 11.04
C LEU A 306 28.12 -31.97 10.59
N ILE A 307 27.22 -32.11 9.62
CA ILE A 307 26.88 -33.42 9.01
C ILE A 307 28.15 -34.06 8.45
N ASN A 308 28.93 -33.31 7.64
CA ASN A 308 30.17 -33.80 7.06
C ASN A 308 31.17 -34.30 8.13
N VAL A 309 31.31 -33.56 9.24
CA VAL A 309 32.19 -33.97 10.38
C VAL A 309 31.68 -35.24 11.07
N LEU A 310 30.35 -35.39 11.22
CA LEU A 310 29.73 -36.57 11.83
C LEU A 310 29.88 -37.82 10.93
N GLU A 311 29.73 -37.63 9.62
CA GLU A 311 29.94 -38.72 8.63
C GLU A 311 31.39 -39.14 8.61
N GLU A 312 32.35 -38.21 8.53
CA GLU A 312 33.80 -38.51 8.64
C GLU A 312 34.14 -39.22 9.95
N GLY A 313 33.52 -38.80 11.05
CA GLY A 313 33.72 -39.45 12.37
C GLY A 313 33.07 -40.82 12.49
N SER A 314 32.11 -41.18 11.62
CA SER A 314 31.45 -42.47 11.63
C SER A 314 32.16 -43.54 10.80
N ASP A 315 33.07 -43.16 9.89
CA ASP A 315 33.88 -44.02 9.01
C ASP A 315 35.19 -44.47 9.70
#